data_52126274f3d25cc047d14e7e6cd1398e
#
_entry.id   52126274f3d25cc047d14e7e6cd1398e
#
_cell.length_a   1.000
_cell.length_b   1.000
_cell.length_c   1.000
_cell.angle_alpha   90.00
_cell.angle_beta   90.00
_cell.angle_gamma   90.00
#
_symmetry.space_group_name_H-M   'P 1'
#
loop_
_entity.id
_entity.type
_entity.pdbx_description
1 polymer ?
#
loop_
_entity_poly.entity_id
_entity_poly.type
_entity_poly.pdbx_seq_one_letter_code
_entity_poly.pdbx_strand_id
1 'polypeptide(L)'
;MRAAILSLSILMALSAPALAIDVDGRIDPAEWQGARHIADFRKVQPLTGAPATHPTEAWVLATPDGLAVAFRNIQPPDTRTRQRVQRDFEDQVDRVNLMIDFDGDGRTGYNFTISSTDGIADAVITNEADFNDDW
;
A
#
# COMPACT_ATOMS: atom_id res chain seq x y z
N MET A 1 38.49 49.72 -19.01
CA MET A 1 38.28 48.53 -18.18
C MET A 1 36.78 48.49 -17.84
N ARG A 2 36.03 47.56 -18.42
CA ARG A 2 34.56 47.38 -18.17
C ARG A 2 34.40 46.15 -17.24
N ALA A 3 33.91 46.38 -16.03
CA ALA A 3 33.60 45.30 -15.10
C ALA A 3 32.26 44.71 -15.47
N ALA A 4 32.25 43.40 -15.74
CA ALA A 4 31.00 42.63 -15.95
C ALA A 4 30.55 42.13 -14.57
N ILE A 5 29.32 42.57 -14.17
CA ILE A 5 28.66 42.11 -12.95
C ILE A 5 27.87 40.83 -13.33
N LEU A 6 28.34 39.71 -12.83
CA LEU A 6 27.65 38.42 -12.97
C LEU A 6 26.55 38.33 -11.89
N SER A 7 25.28 38.46 -12.27
CA SER A 7 24.16 38.26 -11.34
C SER A 7 23.89 36.77 -11.20
N LEU A 8 24.22 36.21 -10.03
CA LEU A 8 23.91 34.82 -9.65
C LEU A 8 22.47 34.76 -9.12
N SER A 9 21.53 34.35 -9.96
CA SER A 9 20.13 34.09 -9.53
C SER A 9 20.08 32.76 -8.80
N ILE A 10 19.95 32.79 -7.47
CA ILE A 10 19.68 31.60 -6.67
C ILE A 10 18.18 31.26 -6.82
N LEU A 11 17.89 30.22 -7.57
CA LEU A 11 16.55 29.64 -7.67
C LEU A 11 16.28 28.85 -6.38
N MET A 12 15.61 29.49 -5.40
CA MET A 12 15.09 28.77 -4.24
C MET A 12 13.96 27.84 -4.72
N ALA A 13 14.24 26.54 -4.76
CA ALA A 13 13.21 25.54 -4.88
C ALA A 13 12.35 25.59 -3.60
N LEU A 14 11.14 26.13 -3.67
CA LEU A 14 10.13 25.95 -2.61
C LEU A 14 9.75 24.47 -2.62
N SER A 15 10.29 23.69 -1.69
CA SER A 15 9.73 22.38 -1.35
C SER A 15 8.36 22.65 -0.71
N ALA A 16 7.29 22.26 -1.40
CA ALA A 16 5.97 22.23 -0.79
C ALA A 16 6.03 21.25 0.42
N PRO A 17 5.44 21.63 1.57
CA PRO A 17 5.35 20.69 2.68
C PRO A 17 4.60 19.45 2.20
N ALA A 18 5.18 18.27 2.39
CA ALA A 18 4.44 17.02 2.21
C ALA A 18 3.31 17.03 3.22
N LEU A 19 2.05 16.97 2.74
CA LEU A 19 0.91 16.80 3.61
C LEU A 19 1.05 15.44 4.29
N ALA A 20 0.79 15.41 5.60
CA ALA A 20 0.70 14.13 6.33
C ALA A 20 -0.49 13.35 5.78
N ILE A 21 -0.31 12.03 5.61
CA ILE A 21 -1.43 11.15 5.23
C ILE A 21 -2.36 11.00 6.44
N ASP A 22 -3.64 11.28 6.25
CA ASP A 22 -4.67 10.97 7.25
C ASP A 22 -5.25 9.58 6.95
N VAL A 23 -5.24 8.69 7.94
CA VAL A 23 -5.76 7.32 7.79
C VAL A 23 -7.26 7.32 8.09
N ASP A 24 -8.03 7.99 7.25
CA ASP A 24 -9.48 8.18 7.37
C ASP A 24 -10.30 7.29 6.43
N GLY A 25 -9.63 6.42 5.65
CA GLY A 25 -10.24 5.56 4.63
C GLY A 25 -10.54 6.27 3.32
N ARG A 26 -10.04 7.48 3.11
CA ARG A 26 -10.15 8.24 1.86
C ARG A 26 -8.82 8.29 1.15
N ILE A 27 -8.87 8.44 -0.17
CA ILE A 27 -7.70 8.64 -1.00
C ILE A 27 -7.82 10.04 -1.59
N ASP A 28 -7.38 11.04 -0.82
CA ASP A 28 -7.36 12.43 -1.27
C ASP A 28 -6.18 12.64 -2.23
N PRO A 29 -6.40 13.10 -3.47
CA PRO A 29 -5.32 13.31 -4.43
C PRO A 29 -4.21 14.25 -3.94
N ALA A 30 -4.51 15.19 -3.05
CA ALA A 30 -3.53 16.11 -2.52
C ALA A 30 -2.57 15.43 -1.54
N GLU A 31 -3.07 14.53 -0.68
CA GLU A 31 -2.27 13.77 0.26
C GLU A 31 -1.44 12.68 -0.42
N TRP A 32 -2.02 12.04 -1.45
CA TRP A 32 -1.39 10.96 -2.21
C TRP A 32 -0.58 11.44 -3.41
N GLN A 33 -0.22 12.73 -3.44
CA GLN A 33 0.62 13.28 -4.50
C GLN A 33 2.00 12.61 -4.50
N GLY A 34 2.40 12.07 -5.65
CA GLY A 34 3.66 11.34 -5.81
C GLY A 34 3.58 9.86 -5.44
N ALA A 35 2.44 9.36 -4.97
CA ALA A 35 2.25 7.94 -4.74
C ALA A 35 2.37 7.13 -6.04
N ARG A 36 2.96 5.94 -5.93
CA ARG A 36 2.93 4.95 -7.00
C ARG A 36 1.54 4.34 -7.08
N HIS A 37 0.86 4.52 -8.20
CA HIS A 37 -0.43 3.89 -8.49
C HIS A 37 -0.23 2.54 -9.18
N ILE A 38 -0.93 1.51 -8.70
CA ILE A 38 -0.92 0.14 -9.22
C ILE A 38 -2.37 -0.25 -9.51
N ALA A 39 -2.66 -0.65 -10.75
CA ALA A 39 -4.01 -1.04 -11.18
C ALA A 39 -4.03 -2.37 -11.98
N ASP A 40 -2.88 -2.98 -12.22
CA ASP A 40 -2.77 -4.23 -12.99
C ASP A 40 -2.75 -5.45 -12.08
N PHE A 41 -3.83 -5.63 -11.29
CA PHE A 41 -3.99 -6.81 -10.45
C PHE A 41 -4.41 -8.02 -11.28
N ARG A 42 -3.76 -9.18 -11.02
CA ARG A 42 -3.96 -10.42 -11.76
C ARG A 42 -4.39 -11.55 -10.85
N LYS A 43 -5.18 -12.47 -11.39
CA LYS A 43 -5.60 -13.69 -10.67
C LYS A 43 -4.42 -14.62 -10.46
N VAL A 44 -4.22 -15.00 -9.20
CA VAL A 44 -3.22 -15.99 -8.77
C VAL A 44 -3.87 -17.31 -8.33
N GLN A 45 -5.18 -17.31 -8.07
CA GLN A 45 -5.97 -18.50 -7.77
C GLN A 45 -7.31 -18.48 -8.55
N PRO A 46 -7.51 -19.39 -9.53
CA PRO A 46 -6.48 -20.25 -10.13
C PRO A 46 -5.40 -19.40 -10.82
N LEU A 47 -4.18 -19.92 -10.92
CA LEU A 47 -3.05 -19.20 -11.53
C LEU A 47 -3.24 -19.08 -13.05
N THR A 48 -4.04 -18.13 -13.46
CA THR A 48 -4.35 -17.88 -14.87
C THR A 48 -3.69 -16.62 -15.40
N GLY A 49 -3.24 -15.72 -14.53
CA GLY A 49 -2.76 -14.40 -14.92
C GLY A 49 -3.83 -13.50 -15.54
N ALA A 50 -5.11 -13.94 -15.54
CA ALA A 50 -6.21 -13.14 -16.05
C ALA A 50 -6.41 -11.86 -15.19
N PRO A 51 -7.02 -10.80 -15.73
CA PRO A 51 -7.39 -9.63 -14.93
C PRO A 51 -8.21 -10.00 -13.69
N ALA A 52 -8.09 -9.20 -12.63
CA ALA A 52 -8.90 -9.36 -11.45
C ALA A 52 -10.40 -9.36 -11.79
N THR A 53 -11.23 -10.11 -11.05
CA THR A 53 -12.68 -10.18 -11.30
C THR A 53 -13.34 -8.83 -11.03
N HIS A 54 -12.87 -8.14 -10.01
CA HIS A 54 -13.29 -6.79 -9.65
C HIS A 54 -12.12 -5.84 -9.74
N PRO A 55 -12.30 -4.61 -10.27
CA PRO A 55 -11.23 -3.64 -10.33
C PRO A 55 -10.67 -3.36 -8.94
N THR A 56 -9.36 -3.47 -8.83
CA THR A 56 -8.59 -3.17 -7.62
C THR A 56 -7.49 -2.21 -7.99
N GLU A 57 -7.31 -1.20 -7.17
CA GLU A 57 -6.25 -0.22 -7.30
C GLU A 57 -5.51 -0.10 -5.97
N ALA A 58 -4.24 0.19 -6.01
CA ALA A 58 -3.44 0.48 -4.83
C ALA A 58 -2.56 1.71 -5.05
N TRP A 59 -2.32 2.44 -3.98
CA TRP A 59 -1.37 3.57 -3.93
C TRP A 59 -0.34 3.28 -2.85
N VAL A 60 0.91 3.52 -3.18
CA VAL A 60 2.04 3.32 -2.28
C VAL A 60 2.85 4.61 -2.24
N LEU A 61 3.01 5.19 -1.05
CA LEU A 61 3.73 6.43 -0.83
C LEU A 61 4.72 6.28 0.32
N ALA A 62 5.99 6.55 0.05
CA ALA A 62 7.00 6.70 1.10
C ALA A 62 6.84 8.09 1.75
N THR A 63 6.72 8.12 3.06
CA THR A 63 6.60 9.33 3.87
C THR A 63 7.78 9.40 4.86
N PRO A 64 8.02 10.55 5.51
CA PRO A 64 9.01 10.63 6.58
C PRO A 64 8.75 9.68 7.75
N ASP A 65 7.47 9.32 7.99
CA ASP A 65 7.04 8.48 9.10
C ASP A 65 6.97 6.99 8.73
N GLY A 66 7.15 6.65 7.44
CA GLY A 66 7.11 5.26 6.97
C GLY A 66 6.47 5.09 5.59
N LEU A 67 5.85 3.94 5.38
CA LEU A 67 5.18 3.57 4.14
C LEU A 67 3.66 3.68 4.31
N ALA A 68 3.03 4.56 3.54
CA ALA A 68 1.58 4.64 3.44
C ALA A 68 1.10 3.80 2.24
N VAL A 69 0.07 2.96 2.47
CA VAL A 69 -0.53 2.13 1.43
C VAL A 69 -2.05 2.25 1.51
N ALA A 70 -2.68 2.47 0.37
CA ALA A 70 -4.13 2.48 0.26
C ALA A 70 -4.59 1.52 -0.83
N PHE A 71 -5.76 0.92 -0.61
CA PHE A 71 -6.43 0.06 -1.58
C PHE A 71 -7.84 0.59 -1.87
N ARG A 72 -8.23 0.51 -3.14
CA ARG A 72 -9.61 0.72 -3.58
C ARG A 72 -10.09 -0.53 -4.31
N ASN A 73 -11.08 -1.20 -3.73
CA ASN A 73 -11.69 -2.40 -4.30
C ASN A 73 -13.10 -2.07 -4.76
N ILE A 74 -13.36 -2.17 -6.06
CA ILE A 74 -14.67 -1.90 -6.67
C ILE A 74 -15.39 -3.23 -6.81
N GLN A 75 -16.11 -3.62 -5.77
CA GLN A 75 -16.82 -4.89 -5.69
C GLN A 75 -18.31 -4.66 -5.42
N PRO A 76 -19.23 -5.31 -6.17
CA PRO A 76 -20.65 -5.22 -5.91
C PRO A 76 -21.01 -5.64 -4.47
N PRO A 77 -21.92 -4.91 -3.79
CA PRO A 77 -22.22 -5.17 -2.38
C PRO A 77 -22.75 -6.57 -2.07
N ASP A 78 -23.44 -7.20 -3.02
CA ASP A 78 -24.01 -8.54 -2.92
C ASP A 78 -22.98 -9.66 -3.06
N THR A 79 -21.79 -9.36 -3.55
CA THR A 79 -20.69 -10.32 -3.69
C THR A 79 -19.71 -10.26 -2.52
N ARG A 80 -19.87 -9.30 -1.60
CA ARG A 80 -18.93 -9.06 -0.48
C ARG A 80 -19.16 -10.05 0.64
N THR A 81 -18.09 -10.63 1.14
CA THR A 81 -18.11 -11.44 2.37
C THR A 81 -18.09 -10.51 3.57
N ARG A 82 -19.15 -10.58 4.41
CA ARG A 82 -19.35 -9.71 5.57
C ARG A 82 -19.13 -10.42 6.91
N GLN A 83 -18.44 -11.53 6.90
CA GLN A 83 -18.13 -12.27 8.12
C GLN A 83 -17.10 -11.46 8.92
N ARG A 84 -17.37 -11.28 10.22
CA ARG A 84 -16.37 -10.72 11.14
C ARG A 84 -15.33 -11.78 11.46
N VAL A 85 -14.09 -11.39 11.40
CA VAL A 85 -12.95 -12.23 11.79
C VAL A 85 -12.32 -11.70 13.07
N GLN A 86 -11.77 -12.59 13.85
CA GLN A 86 -10.96 -12.21 15.01
C GLN A 86 -9.59 -11.72 14.53
N ARG A 87 -8.88 -10.99 15.39
CA ARG A 87 -7.49 -10.60 15.13
C ARG A 87 -6.66 -11.86 14.89
N ASP A 88 -5.75 -11.78 13.92
CA ASP A 88 -4.79 -12.82 13.55
C ASP A 88 -5.43 -14.16 13.13
N PHE A 89 -6.70 -14.11 12.66
CA PHE A 89 -7.42 -15.26 12.16
C PHE A 89 -7.60 -15.19 10.63
N GLU A 90 -7.14 -16.22 9.94
CA GLU A 90 -7.22 -16.31 8.47
C GLU A 90 -8.50 -17.01 7.99
N ASP A 91 -9.63 -16.33 8.07
CA ASP A 91 -10.88 -16.81 7.48
C ASP A 91 -10.99 -16.48 5.97
N GLN A 92 -11.91 -17.18 5.29
CA GLN A 92 -12.27 -16.93 3.88
C GLN A 92 -13.13 -15.67 3.76
N VAL A 93 -12.51 -14.50 3.94
CA VAL A 93 -13.17 -13.19 3.86
C VAL A 93 -12.52 -12.30 2.83
N ASP A 94 -13.26 -11.31 2.36
CA ASP A 94 -12.69 -10.26 1.50
C ASP A 94 -11.67 -9.46 2.31
N ARG A 95 -10.45 -9.39 1.81
CA ARG A 95 -9.32 -8.76 2.49
C ARG A 95 -8.32 -8.20 1.49
N VAL A 96 -7.50 -7.29 1.95
CA VAL A 96 -6.28 -6.86 1.28
C VAL A 96 -5.09 -7.31 2.10
N ASN A 97 -4.05 -7.75 1.42
CA ASN A 97 -2.78 -8.12 2.02
C ASN A 97 -1.68 -7.24 1.43
N LEU A 98 -0.79 -6.77 2.31
CA LEU A 98 0.45 -6.12 1.96
C LEU A 98 1.60 -6.97 2.49
N MET A 99 2.42 -7.50 1.60
CA MET A 99 3.66 -8.19 1.96
C MET A 99 4.84 -7.29 1.63
N ILE A 100 5.76 -7.11 2.58
CA ILE A 100 6.94 -6.28 2.42
C ILE A 100 8.17 -7.11 2.75
N ASP A 101 9.07 -7.17 1.80
CA ASP A 101 10.43 -7.67 1.97
C ASP A 101 11.36 -6.46 1.96
N PHE A 102 11.88 -6.07 3.13
CA PHE A 102 12.73 -4.89 3.27
C PHE A 102 14.16 -5.12 2.77
N ASP A 103 14.62 -6.36 2.81
CA ASP A 103 15.98 -6.71 2.41
C ASP A 103 16.06 -7.11 0.94
N GLY A 104 14.93 -7.44 0.32
CA GLY A 104 14.83 -7.87 -1.07
C GLY A 104 15.45 -9.24 -1.31
N ASP A 105 15.53 -10.07 -0.25
CA ASP A 105 16.15 -11.40 -0.32
C ASP A 105 15.15 -12.52 -0.67
N GLY A 106 13.84 -12.21 -0.66
CA GLY A 106 12.75 -13.14 -0.92
C GLY A 106 12.55 -14.19 0.18
N ARG A 107 13.16 -14.04 1.34
CA ARG A 107 13.20 -15.06 2.40
C ARG A 107 12.53 -14.63 3.69
N THR A 108 12.64 -13.34 4.01
CA THR A 108 12.09 -12.76 5.22
C THR A 108 11.24 -11.55 4.85
N GLY A 109 10.07 -11.44 5.46
CA GLY A 109 9.17 -10.33 5.17
C GLY A 109 8.15 -10.12 6.26
N TYR A 110 7.29 -9.16 6.01
CA TYR A 110 6.17 -8.83 6.88
C TYR A 110 4.87 -8.88 6.06
N ASN A 111 3.85 -9.47 6.63
CA ASN A 111 2.50 -9.51 6.07
C ASN A 111 1.57 -8.67 6.93
N PHE A 112 0.81 -7.79 6.31
CA PHE A 112 -0.24 -7.00 6.93
C PHE A 112 -1.54 -7.24 6.18
N THR A 113 -2.59 -7.60 6.92
CA THR A 113 -3.89 -7.94 6.37
C THR A 113 -4.97 -7.06 6.99
N ILE A 114 -5.87 -6.54 6.16
CA ILE A 114 -7.08 -5.85 6.62
C ILE A 114 -8.27 -6.47 5.89
N SER A 115 -9.25 -6.96 6.67
CA SER A 115 -10.50 -7.49 6.12
C SER A 115 -11.53 -6.40 5.85
N SER A 116 -12.53 -6.70 5.03
CA SER A 116 -13.66 -5.80 4.74
C SER A 116 -14.53 -5.48 5.96
N THR A 117 -14.30 -6.13 7.10
CA THR A 117 -15.05 -5.99 8.36
C THR A 117 -14.15 -5.55 9.52
N ASP A 118 -13.09 -4.80 9.22
CA ASP A 118 -12.12 -4.22 10.16
C ASP A 118 -11.29 -5.24 10.94
N GLY A 119 -11.26 -6.51 10.52
CA GLY A 119 -10.32 -7.50 11.07
C GLY A 119 -8.90 -7.18 10.61
N ILE A 120 -7.95 -7.22 11.55
CA ILE A 120 -6.53 -6.97 11.29
C ILE A 120 -5.77 -8.26 11.62
N ALA A 121 -4.82 -8.63 10.76
CA ALA A 121 -3.84 -9.65 11.03
C ALA A 121 -2.47 -9.20 10.53
N ASP A 122 -1.44 -9.59 11.26
CA ASP A 122 -0.07 -9.32 10.90
C ASP A 122 0.81 -10.55 11.20
N ALA A 123 1.85 -10.75 10.41
CA ALA A 123 2.75 -11.87 10.58
C ALA A 123 4.16 -11.54 10.08
N VAL A 124 5.16 -12.14 10.69
CA VAL A 124 6.51 -12.23 10.13
C VAL A 124 6.60 -13.46 9.24
N ILE A 125 7.13 -13.29 8.05
CA ILE A 125 7.39 -14.36 7.10
C ILE A 125 8.85 -14.76 7.23
N THR A 126 9.12 -16.05 7.45
CA THR A 126 10.47 -16.60 7.44
C THR A 126 10.55 -17.79 6.48
N ASN A 127 11.75 -18.10 6.00
CA ASN A 127 11.98 -19.22 5.08
C ASN A 127 11.03 -19.24 3.88
N GLU A 128 10.70 -18.06 3.32
CA GLU A 128 9.85 -17.89 2.14
C GLU A 128 8.35 -18.11 2.37
N ALA A 129 7.93 -18.94 3.31
CA ALA A 129 6.54 -19.35 3.45
C ALA A 129 6.05 -19.62 4.89
N ASP A 130 6.91 -19.51 5.87
CA ASP A 130 6.53 -19.72 7.27
C ASP A 130 5.99 -18.42 7.86
N PHE A 131 4.69 -18.37 8.08
CA PHE A 131 4.01 -17.21 8.67
C PHE A 131 3.94 -17.38 10.19
N ASN A 132 4.49 -16.43 10.95
CA ASN A 132 4.41 -16.38 12.40
C ASN A 132 3.63 -15.12 12.81
N ASP A 133 2.48 -15.31 13.43
CA ASP A 133 1.56 -14.30 13.95
C ASP A 133 1.76 -13.97 15.43
N ASP A 134 2.65 -14.68 16.11
CA ASP A 134 3.00 -14.52 17.54
C ASP A 134 4.24 -13.62 17.77
N TRP A 135 4.31 -12.43 17.14
CA TRP A 135 5.51 -11.55 17.24
C TRP A 135 5.21 -10.16 17.79
#